data_6387b8bc26629d2b6b026dc8fecbac7b
#
_entry.id   6387b8bc26629d2b6b026dc8fecbac7b
#
_cell.length_a   1.000
_cell.length_b   1.000
_cell.length_c   1.000
_cell.angle_alpha   90.00
_cell.angle_beta   90.00
_cell.angle_gamma   90.00
#
_symmetry.space_group_name_H-M   'P 1'
#
loop_
_entity.id
_entity.type
_entity.pdbx_description
1 polymer ?
#
loop_
_entity_poly.entity_id
_entity_poly.type
_entity_poly.pdbx_seq_one_letter_code
_entity_poly.pdbx_strand_id
1 'polypeptide(L)'
;MENKMVQNYKKDVILSVEHLKTYFYQKRNQEPIRAVDDVSFQIIRGSITAIVGQSGSGKSVTSMSIFNLVDSPGKIVGGSIVLNGKNLLKLSNRERNKIYGKEVTMIFQEPASALNPVVKVKKQMLEMIFLHQKMNRNVALEKCREALKRVNLKDTNTILEKYPFELSGGMCQRIMIAMAIVSNADLLIADEPTTALDLTVQAVVLNEIKKLRDAGMSIMLITHDLGIVAQMADYVYVMNDGKIVESGNVFDIFDHPQHEYTKTLLGAAEEKQEVMI
;
A
#
# COMPACT_ATOMS: atom_id res chain seq x y z
N MET A 1 -14.90 -11.84 30.31
CA MET A 1 -13.58 -11.43 29.74
C MET A 1 -13.68 -11.02 28.29
N GLU A 2 -14.54 -11.61 27.45
CA GLU A 2 -14.72 -11.27 26.02
C GLU A 2 -15.10 -9.82 25.74
N ASN A 3 -15.99 -9.21 26.55
CA ASN A 3 -16.42 -7.82 26.33
C ASN A 3 -15.33 -6.75 26.55
N LYS A 4 -14.27 -7.04 27.29
CA LYS A 4 -13.12 -6.11 27.46
C LYS A 4 -12.12 -6.21 26.32
N MET A 5 -11.96 -7.37 25.70
CA MET A 5 -11.13 -7.54 24.50
C MET A 5 -11.74 -6.80 23.30
N VAL A 6 -13.03 -6.97 23.05
CA VAL A 6 -13.73 -6.31 21.93
C VAL A 6 -13.73 -4.77 22.03
N GLN A 7 -13.76 -4.22 23.28
CA GLN A 7 -13.67 -2.77 23.47
C GLN A 7 -12.26 -2.20 23.31
N ASN A 8 -11.19 -2.98 23.57
CA ASN A 8 -9.82 -2.53 23.33
C ASN A 8 -9.48 -2.51 21.83
N TYR A 9 -10.00 -3.45 21.02
CA TYR A 9 -9.78 -3.46 19.55
C TYR A 9 -10.32 -2.22 18.86
N LYS A 10 -11.40 -1.59 19.33
CA LYS A 10 -11.93 -0.36 18.74
C LYS A 10 -11.02 0.89 18.90
N LYS A 11 -10.09 0.89 19.86
CA LYS A 11 -9.16 2.02 20.10
C LYS A 11 -7.91 2.00 19.19
N ASP A 12 -7.59 0.86 18.59
CA ASP A 12 -6.32 0.68 17.86
C ASP A 12 -6.47 0.62 16.34
N VAL A 13 -7.67 0.84 15.79
CA VAL A 13 -7.90 0.87 14.34
C VAL A 13 -7.40 2.21 13.77
N ILE A 14 -6.46 2.14 12.82
CA ILE A 14 -5.99 3.32 12.10
C ILE A 14 -6.84 3.61 10.87
N LEU A 15 -7.21 2.57 10.10
CA LEU A 15 -8.08 2.65 8.93
C LEU A 15 -9.23 1.67 9.06
N SER A 16 -10.46 2.15 8.87
CA SER A 16 -11.67 1.33 8.70
C SER A 16 -12.30 1.62 7.34
N VAL A 17 -12.49 0.59 6.55
CA VAL A 17 -13.23 0.63 5.29
C VAL A 17 -14.49 -0.18 5.49
N GLU A 18 -15.67 0.41 5.17
CA GLU A 18 -16.96 -0.22 5.39
C GLU A 18 -17.83 -0.11 4.14
N HIS A 19 -18.30 -1.24 3.64
CA HIS A 19 -19.22 -1.37 2.51
C HIS A 19 -18.76 -0.62 1.27
N LEU A 20 -17.44 -0.55 1.02
CA LEU A 20 -16.86 0.18 -0.11
C LEU A 20 -17.32 -0.43 -1.42
N LYS A 21 -17.79 0.44 -2.33
CA LYS A 21 -18.21 0.09 -3.68
C LYS A 21 -17.56 1.03 -4.68
N THR A 22 -16.77 0.47 -5.62
CA THR A 22 -16.14 1.22 -6.71
C THR A 22 -16.40 0.53 -8.03
N TYR A 23 -17.14 1.21 -8.91
CA TYR A 23 -17.66 0.66 -10.16
C TYR A 23 -17.13 1.45 -11.36
N PHE A 24 -16.89 0.74 -12.49
CA PHE A 24 -16.46 1.33 -13.76
C PHE A 24 -17.59 1.24 -14.78
N TYR A 25 -18.03 2.40 -15.29
CA TYR A 25 -19.12 2.54 -16.26
C TYR A 25 -18.55 2.61 -17.67
N GLN A 26 -18.70 1.55 -18.48
CA GLN A 26 -18.13 1.51 -19.83
C GLN A 26 -18.96 2.30 -20.82
N LYS A 27 -20.05 1.74 -21.37
CA LYS A 27 -20.91 2.38 -22.36
C LYS A 27 -22.35 2.50 -21.84
N ARG A 28 -23.13 3.42 -22.46
CA ARG A 28 -24.59 3.47 -22.23
C ARG A 28 -25.18 2.08 -22.48
N ASN A 29 -25.94 1.55 -21.52
CA ASN A 29 -26.63 0.26 -21.53
C ASN A 29 -25.78 -0.99 -21.24
N GLN A 30 -24.57 -0.87 -20.67
CA GLN A 30 -23.85 -2.02 -20.12
C GLN A 30 -23.84 -1.98 -18.60
N GLU A 31 -23.94 -3.14 -17.96
CA GLU A 31 -23.74 -3.27 -16.52
C GLU A 31 -22.32 -2.76 -16.14
N PRO A 32 -22.20 -2.00 -15.06
CA PRO A 32 -20.89 -1.54 -14.62
C PRO A 32 -20.01 -2.70 -14.15
N ILE A 33 -18.71 -2.63 -14.42
CA ILE A 33 -17.74 -3.54 -13.81
C ILE A 33 -17.65 -3.17 -12.33
N ARG A 34 -17.99 -4.10 -11.44
CA ARG A 34 -17.96 -3.93 -9.99
C ARG A 34 -16.59 -4.32 -9.46
N ALA A 35 -15.60 -3.45 -9.69
CA ALA A 35 -14.21 -3.73 -9.33
C ALA A 35 -13.99 -3.85 -7.82
N VAL A 36 -14.80 -3.16 -7.01
CA VAL A 36 -14.90 -3.31 -5.55
C VAL A 36 -16.39 -3.32 -5.23
N ASP A 37 -16.90 -4.41 -4.64
CA ASP A 37 -18.31 -4.63 -4.41
C ASP A 37 -18.57 -5.09 -2.97
N ASP A 38 -18.91 -4.12 -2.11
CA ASP A 38 -19.24 -4.35 -0.70
C ASP A 38 -18.06 -4.79 0.18
N VAL A 39 -16.87 -4.19 -0.04
CA VAL A 39 -15.65 -4.51 0.68
C VAL A 39 -15.59 -3.81 2.04
N SER A 40 -15.33 -4.60 3.10
CA SER A 40 -15.14 -4.08 4.47
C SER A 40 -13.90 -4.70 5.09
N PHE A 41 -13.01 -3.87 5.66
CA PHE A 41 -11.80 -4.31 6.36
C PHE A 41 -11.28 -3.24 7.31
N GLN A 42 -10.38 -3.64 8.21
CA GLN A 42 -9.73 -2.75 9.16
C GLN A 42 -8.22 -2.98 9.19
N ILE A 43 -7.47 -1.92 9.45
CA ILE A 43 -6.04 -1.98 9.72
C ILE A 43 -5.78 -1.53 11.15
N ILE A 44 -5.07 -2.36 11.89
CA ILE A 44 -4.68 -2.09 13.27
C ILE A 44 -3.38 -1.29 13.29
N ARG A 45 -3.24 -0.36 14.23
CA ARG A 45 -2.01 0.43 14.39
C ARG A 45 -0.81 -0.46 14.64
N GLY A 46 0.30 -0.12 13.96
CA GLY A 46 1.57 -0.80 14.11
C GLY A 46 1.57 -2.24 13.60
N SER A 47 0.54 -2.69 12.87
CA SER A 47 0.49 -4.00 12.24
C SER A 47 0.75 -3.96 10.75
N ILE A 48 1.09 -5.12 10.18
CA ILE A 48 1.09 -5.36 8.73
C ILE A 48 -0.17 -6.16 8.38
N THR A 49 -1.10 -5.51 7.68
CA THR A 49 -2.30 -6.15 7.14
C THR A 49 -2.12 -6.39 5.66
N ALA A 50 -2.20 -7.64 5.21
CA ALA A 50 -2.10 -7.98 3.79
C ALA A 50 -3.49 -8.05 3.13
N ILE A 51 -3.59 -7.57 1.89
CA ILE A 51 -4.72 -7.85 0.98
C ILE A 51 -4.16 -8.65 -0.20
N VAL A 52 -4.63 -9.88 -0.33
CA VAL A 52 -4.13 -10.84 -1.32
C VAL A 52 -5.22 -11.28 -2.29
N GLY A 53 -4.84 -11.77 -3.47
CA GLY A 53 -5.74 -12.29 -4.50
C GLY A 53 -5.09 -12.20 -5.88
N GLN A 54 -5.70 -12.83 -6.87
CA GLN A 54 -5.21 -12.81 -8.25
C GLN A 54 -5.29 -11.40 -8.87
N SER A 55 -4.60 -11.19 -10.01
CA SER A 55 -4.74 -9.96 -10.79
C SER A 55 -6.21 -9.74 -11.18
N GLY A 56 -6.66 -8.50 -11.08
CA GLY A 56 -8.06 -8.15 -11.37
C GLY A 56 -9.04 -8.36 -10.21
N SER A 57 -8.63 -8.88 -9.05
CA SER A 57 -9.54 -9.10 -7.91
C SER A 57 -10.03 -7.80 -7.22
N GLY A 58 -9.49 -6.62 -7.58
CA GLY A 58 -9.93 -5.32 -7.06
C GLY A 58 -8.99 -4.67 -6.04
N LYS A 59 -7.85 -5.29 -5.69
CA LYS A 59 -6.90 -4.80 -4.66
C LYS A 59 -6.41 -3.38 -4.91
N SER A 60 -5.84 -3.12 -6.09
CA SER A 60 -5.32 -1.79 -6.45
C SER A 60 -6.44 -0.75 -6.59
N VAL A 61 -7.65 -1.15 -7.03
CA VAL A 61 -8.82 -0.25 -7.05
C VAL A 61 -9.22 0.12 -5.62
N THR A 62 -9.09 -0.82 -4.66
CA THR A 62 -9.35 -0.54 -3.24
C THR A 62 -8.36 0.49 -2.70
N SER A 63 -7.05 0.35 -2.96
CA SER A 63 -6.05 1.33 -2.55
C SER A 63 -6.26 2.70 -3.20
N MET A 64 -6.55 2.74 -4.50
CA MET A 64 -6.86 3.97 -5.23
C MET A 64 -8.13 4.66 -4.70
N SER A 65 -9.12 3.87 -4.24
CA SER A 65 -10.34 4.42 -3.63
C SER A 65 -10.03 5.13 -2.31
N ILE A 66 -9.09 4.63 -1.51
CA ILE A 66 -8.66 5.29 -0.25
C ILE A 66 -8.05 6.67 -0.53
N PHE A 67 -7.28 6.80 -1.60
CA PHE A 67 -6.70 8.07 -2.02
C PHE A 67 -7.63 8.93 -2.88
N ASN A 68 -8.84 8.44 -3.19
CA ASN A 68 -9.76 9.09 -4.14
C ASN A 68 -9.10 9.38 -5.50
N LEU A 69 -8.28 8.43 -5.96
CA LEU A 69 -7.52 8.45 -7.22
C LEU A 69 -8.13 7.50 -8.26
N VAL A 70 -9.41 7.17 -8.14
CA VAL A 70 -10.12 6.34 -9.12
C VAL A 70 -10.38 7.17 -10.36
N ASP A 71 -9.71 6.82 -11.47
CA ASP A 71 -9.84 7.51 -12.74
C ASP A 71 -11.17 7.23 -13.44
N SER A 72 -11.67 8.23 -14.18
CA SER A 72 -12.84 8.04 -15.07
C SER A 72 -12.56 6.89 -16.06
N PRO A 73 -13.56 6.00 -16.31
CA PRO A 73 -14.97 6.06 -15.93
C PRO A 73 -15.34 5.44 -14.57
N GLY A 74 -14.34 5.16 -13.70
CA GLY A 74 -14.56 4.63 -12.37
C GLY A 74 -15.14 5.66 -11.39
N LYS A 75 -15.97 5.18 -10.46
CA LYS A 75 -16.58 6.01 -9.40
C LYS A 75 -16.73 5.21 -8.11
N ILE A 76 -16.44 5.85 -6.99
CA ILE A 76 -16.83 5.33 -5.67
C ILE A 76 -18.33 5.62 -5.51
N VAL A 77 -19.14 4.58 -5.44
CA VAL A 77 -20.61 4.68 -5.43
C VAL A 77 -21.23 4.41 -4.06
N GLY A 78 -20.44 3.93 -3.09
CA GLY A 78 -20.93 3.66 -1.73
C GLY A 78 -19.82 3.34 -0.74
N GLY A 79 -20.21 3.29 0.53
CA GLY A 79 -19.35 2.93 1.64
C GLY A 79 -18.75 4.10 2.39
N SER A 80 -17.86 3.79 3.31
CA SER A 80 -17.09 4.76 4.08
C SER A 80 -15.62 4.33 4.20
N ILE A 81 -14.72 5.32 4.27
CA ILE A 81 -13.28 5.15 4.48
C ILE A 81 -12.87 6.09 5.60
N VAL A 82 -12.61 5.54 6.78
CA VAL A 82 -12.29 6.30 7.99
C VAL A 82 -10.83 6.10 8.36
N LEU A 83 -10.03 7.15 8.26
CA LEU A 83 -8.62 7.19 8.68
C LEU A 83 -8.49 8.09 9.90
N ASN A 84 -7.89 7.61 10.98
CA ASN A 84 -7.75 8.37 12.23
C ASN A 84 -9.05 9.05 12.68
N GLY A 85 -10.21 8.36 12.52
CA GLY A 85 -11.53 8.89 12.87
C GLY A 85 -12.14 9.87 11.87
N LYS A 86 -11.46 10.18 10.73
CA LYS A 86 -11.94 11.09 9.70
C LYS A 86 -12.42 10.31 8.48
N ASN A 87 -13.66 10.50 8.05
CA ASN A 87 -14.17 9.88 6.82
C ASN A 87 -13.63 10.62 5.58
N LEU A 88 -12.69 9.99 4.87
CA LEU A 88 -11.98 10.56 3.72
C LEU A 88 -12.93 10.92 2.56
N LEU A 89 -14.01 10.16 2.36
CA LEU A 89 -14.96 10.40 1.28
C LEU A 89 -15.79 11.67 1.48
N LYS A 90 -15.93 12.15 2.73
CA LYS A 90 -16.68 13.36 3.08
C LYS A 90 -15.81 14.62 3.10
N LEU A 91 -14.48 14.47 2.99
CA LEU A 91 -13.57 15.62 3.03
C LEU A 91 -13.48 16.32 1.67
N SER A 92 -13.28 17.64 1.71
CA SER A 92 -12.88 18.41 0.54
C SER A 92 -11.48 18.06 0.06
N ASN A 93 -11.13 18.37 -1.19
CA ASN A 93 -9.79 18.15 -1.72
C ASN A 93 -8.70 18.85 -0.87
N ARG A 94 -9.00 20.06 -0.36
CA ARG A 94 -8.07 20.82 0.49
C ARG A 94 -7.80 20.13 1.84
N GLU A 95 -8.79 19.47 2.41
CA GLU A 95 -8.65 18.72 3.66
C GLU A 95 -7.89 17.41 3.42
N ARG A 96 -8.20 16.67 2.34
CA ARG A 96 -7.49 15.46 1.95
C ARG A 96 -6.00 15.72 1.70
N ASN A 97 -5.65 16.81 1.02
CA ASN A 97 -4.25 17.19 0.77
C ASN A 97 -3.43 17.44 2.05
N LYS A 98 -4.09 17.71 3.20
CA LYS A 98 -3.40 17.81 4.49
C LYS A 98 -3.14 16.45 5.16
N ILE A 99 -3.85 15.42 4.71
CA ILE A 99 -3.79 14.04 5.24
C ILE A 99 -2.80 13.22 4.42
N TYR A 100 -2.89 13.31 3.08
CA TYR A 100 -2.04 12.54 2.18
C TYR A 100 -0.59 13.01 2.26
N GLY A 101 0.34 12.05 2.43
CA GLY A 101 1.76 12.28 2.69
C GLY A 101 2.11 12.57 4.15
N LYS A 102 1.11 12.80 5.03
CA LYS A 102 1.29 13.03 6.46
C LYS A 102 0.71 11.94 7.35
N GLU A 103 -0.57 11.58 7.15
CA GLU A 103 -1.26 10.54 7.92
C GLU A 103 -1.25 9.22 7.15
N VAL A 104 -1.29 9.27 5.82
CA VAL A 104 -1.18 8.10 4.93
C VAL A 104 -0.32 8.41 3.73
N THR A 105 0.54 7.46 3.35
CA THR A 105 1.37 7.51 2.14
C THR A 105 1.20 6.22 1.34
N MET A 106 1.60 6.24 0.05
CA MET A 106 1.43 5.09 -0.85
C MET A 106 2.69 4.82 -1.66
N ILE A 107 3.00 3.54 -1.84
CA ILE A 107 3.88 3.01 -2.87
C ILE A 107 2.98 2.43 -3.95
N PHE A 108 3.05 2.98 -5.17
CA PHE A 108 2.24 2.55 -6.31
C PHE A 108 2.88 1.37 -7.03
N GLN A 109 2.05 0.56 -7.67
CA GLN A 109 2.48 -0.60 -8.45
C GLN A 109 3.40 -0.21 -9.62
N GLU A 110 3.15 0.94 -10.26
CA GLU A 110 3.96 1.44 -11.37
C GLU A 110 4.81 2.65 -10.96
N PRO A 111 6.11 2.45 -10.64
CA PRO A 111 6.97 3.52 -10.12
C PRO A 111 7.20 4.64 -11.11
N ALA A 112 7.27 4.31 -12.40
CA ALA A 112 7.58 5.29 -13.45
C ALA A 112 6.42 6.28 -13.66
N SER A 113 5.18 5.87 -13.46
CA SER A 113 4.00 6.73 -13.56
C SER A 113 3.75 7.57 -12.30
N ALA A 114 4.24 7.12 -11.15
CA ALA A 114 4.08 7.82 -9.88
C ALA A 114 5.06 8.99 -9.69
N LEU A 115 6.23 8.93 -10.30
CA LEU A 115 7.22 10.00 -10.28
C LEU A 115 7.03 10.93 -11.49
N ASN A 116 7.09 12.25 -11.27
CA ASN A 116 7.04 13.20 -12.36
C ASN A 116 8.33 13.12 -13.20
N PRO A 117 8.27 12.67 -14.46
CA PRO A 117 9.46 12.38 -15.26
C PRO A 117 10.34 13.60 -15.55
N VAL A 118 9.77 14.80 -15.56
CA VAL A 118 10.47 16.06 -15.90
C VAL A 118 10.88 16.89 -14.67
N VAL A 119 10.76 16.29 -13.46
CA VAL A 119 11.17 16.93 -12.21
C VAL A 119 12.23 16.07 -11.54
N LYS A 120 13.37 16.68 -11.16
CA LYS A 120 14.48 15.95 -10.49
C LYS A 120 14.00 15.26 -9.22
N VAL A 121 14.55 14.08 -8.94
CA VAL A 121 14.29 13.28 -7.73
C VAL A 121 14.40 14.14 -6.47
N LYS A 122 15.49 14.90 -6.35
CA LYS A 122 15.72 15.83 -5.22
C LYS A 122 14.56 16.78 -4.96
N LYS A 123 13.97 17.36 -6.02
CA LYS A 123 12.88 18.32 -5.89
C LYS A 123 11.62 17.60 -5.37
N GLN A 124 11.31 16.44 -5.91
CA GLN A 124 10.12 15.66 -5.52
C GLN A 124 10.23 15.18 -4.06
N MET A 125 11.38 14.65 -3.64
CA MET A 125 11.61 14.23 -2.25
C MET A 125 11.54 15.40 -1.27
N LEU A 126 12.15 16.54 -1.59
CA LEU A 126 12.13 17.73 -0.74
C LEU A 126 10.73 18.34 -0.66
N GLU A 127 9.96 18.35 -1.77
CA GLU A 127 8.58 18.82 -1.78
C GLU A 127 7.71 18.00 -0.82
N MET A 128 7.82 16.69 -0.86
CA MET A 128 7.11 15.79 0.05
C MET A 128 7.41 16.11 1.53
N ILE A 129 8.67 16.37 1.86
CA ILE A 129 9.07 16.77 3.22
C ILE A 129 8.47 18.13 3.59
N PHE A 130 8.64 19.14 2.75
CA PHE A 130 8.25 20.52 3.09
C PHE A 130 6.74 20.76 3.09
N LEU A 131 5.95 19.92 2.43
CA LEU A 131 4.50 19.98 2.52
C LEU A 131 3.99 19.70 3.94
N HIS A 132 4.69 18.87 4.70
CA HIS A 132 4.20 18.36 5.99
C HIS A 132 5.13 18.57 7.16
N GLN A 133 6.42 18.86 6.91
CA GLN A 133 7.44 18.97 7.96
C GLN A 133 8.17 20.33 7.84
N LYS A 134 8.27 21.03 8.98
CA LYS A 134 9.03 22.28 9.04
C LYS A 134 10.48 21.95 9.44
N MET A 135 11.42 22.06 8.51
CA MET A 135 12.84 21.86 8.79
C MET A 135 13.74 22.64 7.83
N ASN A 136 15.01 22.77 8.20
CA ASN A 136 16.02 23.38 7.35
C ASN A 136 16.28 22.51 6.10
N ARG A 137 16.54 23.17 4.95
CA ARG A 137 16.80 22.51 3.68
C ARG A 137 17.93 21.49 3.72
N ASN A 138 19.02 21.81 4.45
CA ASN A 138 20.17 20.91 4.56
C ASN A 138 19.82 19.65 5.36
N VAL A 139 19.03 19.79 6.42
CA VAL A 139 18.51 18.65 7.20
C VAL A 139 17.57 17.78 6.35
N ALA A 140 16.67 18.41 5.60
CA ALA A 140 15.78 17.68 4.69
C ALA A 140 16.56 16.91 3.63
N LEU A 141 17.61 17.53 3.05
CA LEU A 141 18.45 16.90 2.05
C LEU A 141 19.23 15.70 2.63
N GLU A 142 19.71 15.79 3.87
CA GLU A 142 20.37 14.65 4.52
C GLU A 142 19.38 13.50 4.78
N LYS A 143 18.17 13.79 5.24
CA LYS A 143 17.10 12.77 5.35
C LYS A 143 16.83 12.07 4.01
N CYS A 144 16.82 12.81 2.89
CA CYS A 144 16.67 12.21 1.56
C CYS A 144 17.83 11.25 1.25
N ARG A 145 19.08 11.65 1.54
CA ARG A 145 20.26 10.79 1.32
C ARG A 145 20.22 9.52 2.18
N GLU A 146 19.87 9.64 3.45
CA GLU A 146 19.74 8.52 4.37
C GLU A 146 18.64 7.54 3.88
N ALA A 147 17.48 8.05 3.49
CA ALA A 147 16.41 7.23 2.96
C ALA A 147 16.80 6.48 1.67
N LEU A 148 17.52 7.14 0.75
CA LEU A 148 18.04 6.49 -0.45
C LEU A 148 19.07 5.40 -0.12
N LYS A 149 19.96 5.61 0.86
CA LYS A 149 20.91 4.59 1.32
C LYS A 149 20.20 3.37 1.91
N ARG A 150 19.14 3.58 2.71
CA ARG A 150 18.34 2.51 3.31
C ARG A 150 17.73 1.56 2.27
N VAL A 151 17.37 2.07 1.10
CA VAL A 151 16.86 1.26 -0.02
C VAL A 151 17.97 0.83 -0.99
N ASN A 152 19.22 0.76 -0.51
CA ASN A 152 20.40 0.32 -1.27
C ASN A 152 20.70 1.14 -2.54
N LEU A 153 20.42 2.44 -2.51
CA LEU A 153 20.83 3.41 -3.54
C LEU A 153 22.04 4.19 -3.01
N LYS A 154 23.26 3.74 -3.39
CA LYS A 154 24.53 4.20 -2.77
C LYS A 154 24.97 5.59 -3.25
N ASP A 155 24.88 5.87 -4.55
CA ASP A 155 25.29 7.17 -5.12
C ASP A 155 24.17 8.20 -5.01
N THR A 156 23.85 8.56 -3.77
CA THR A 156 22.71 9.42 -3.46
C THR A 156 22.79 10.82 -4.06
N ASN A 157 23.98 11.39 -4.19
CA ASN A 157 24.15 12.73 -4.74
C ASN A 157 23.81 12.75 -6.24
N THR A 158 24.35 11.80 -7.01
CA THR A 158 24.04 11.66 -8.42
C THR A 158 22.56 11.36 -8.66
N ILE A 159 21.98 10.43 -7.86
CA ILE A 159 20.56 10.05 -7.98
C ILE A 159 19.64 11.24 -7.72
N LEU A 160 19.92 12.05 -6.71
CA LEU A 160 19.12 13.23 -6.38
C LEU A 160 19.10 14.27 -7.50
N GLU A 161 20.13 14.36 -8.32
CA GLU A 161 20.19 15.30 -9.44
C GLU A 161 19.62 14.75 -10.75
N LYS A 162 19.31 13.44 -10.83
CA LYS A 162 18.68 12.80 -11.98
C LYS A 162 17.19 13.06 -12.08
N TYR A 163 16.68 12.90 -13.29
CA TYR A 163 15.25 12.81 -13.58
C TYR A 163 14.81 11.33 -13.59
N PRO A 164 13.54 11.02 -13.28
CA PRO A 164 13.05 9.64 -13.26
C PRO A 164 13.29 8.88 -14.58
N PHE A 165 13.17 9.52 -15.74
CA PHE A 165 13.41 8.87 -17.05
C PHE A 165 14.87 8.44 -17.27
N GLU A 166 15.83 8.94 -16.48
CA GLU A 166 17.24 8.54 -16.52
C GLU A 166 17.55 7.33 -15.63
N LEU A 167 16.54 6.77 -14.95
CA LEU A 167 16.67 5.73 -13.96
C LEU A 167 15.95 4.45 -14.41
N SER A 168 16.40 3.29 -13.94
CA SER A 168 15.68 2.03 -14.16
C SER A 168 14.37 1.97 -13.34
N GLY A 169 13.41 1.14 -13.74
CA GLY A 169 12.17 0.93 -13.02
C GLY A 169 12.40 0.54 -11.55
N GLY A 170 13.34 -0.39 -11.28
CA GLY A 170 13.71 -0.77 -9.92
C GLY A 170 14.38 0.36 -9.12
N MET A 171 15.07 1.31 -9.75
CA MET A 171 15.56 2.52 -9.07
C MET A 171 14.41 3.47 -8.73
N CYS A 172 13.48 3.69 -9.65
CA CYS A 172 12.29 4.50 -9.40
C CYS A 172 11.45 3.92 -8.26
N GLN A 173 11.28 2.59 -8.21
CA GLN A 173 10.56 1.92 -7.12
C GLN A 173 11.24 2.13 -5.77
N ARG A 174 12.56 1.97 -5.69
CA ARG A 174 13.33 2.25 -4.47
C ARG A 174 13.26 3.72 -4.04
N ILE A 175 13.21 4.65 -5.00
CA ILE A 175 13.00 6.07 -4.70
C ILE A 175 11.61 6.32 -4.11
N MET A 176 10.56 5.70 -4.63
CA MET A 176 9.22 5.80 -4.02
C MET A 176 9.20 5.27 -2.59
N ILE A 177 9.88 4.16 -2.32
CA ILE A 177 10.02 3.62 -0.96
C ILE A 177 10.80 4.60 -0.08
N ALA A 178 11.88 5.19 -0.59
CA ALA A 178 12.61 6.23 0.13
C ALA A 178 11.72 7.47 0.41
N MET A 179 10.82 7.83 -0.51
CA MET A 179 9.82 8.88 -0.27
C MET A 179 8.83 8.49 0.82
N ALA A 180 8.37 7.25 0.86
CA ALA A 180 7.53 6.76 1.96
C ALA A 180 8.28 6.81 3.31
N ILE A 181 9.56 6.49 3.34
CA ILE A 181 10.40 6.59 4.55
C ILE A 181 10.49 8.04 5.06
N VAL A 182 10.71 9.02 4.19
CA VAL A 182 10.85 10.43 4.61
C VAL A 182 9.53 11.09 4.96
N SER A 183 8.38 10.56 4.50
CA SER A 183 7.05 11.09 4.82
C SER A 183 6.76 11.00 6.32
N ASN A 184 7.21 9.93 6.97
CA ASN A 184 6.93 9.62 8.36
C ASN A 184 5.41 9.59 8.67
N ALA A 185 4.64 9.01 7.74
CA ALA A 185 3.19 8.89 7.87
C ALA A 185 2.81 7.78 8.88
N ASP A 186 1.57 7.83 9.39
CA ASP A 186 1.05 6.84 10.33
C ASP A 186 0.71 5.50 9.64
N LEU A 187 0.33 5.56 8.35
CA LEU A 187 -0.06 4.42 7.52
C LEU A 187 0.68 4.44 6.18
N LEU A 188 1.30 3.33 5.81
CA LEU A 188 1.81 3.07 4.47
C LEU A 188 0.90 2.08 3.75
N ILE A 189 0.40 2.43 2.57
CA ILE A 189 -0.23 1.52 1.63
C ILE A 189 0.82 1.14 0.58
N ALA A 190 1.24 -0.12 0.55
CA ALA A 190 2.24 -0.64 -0.37
C ALA A 190 1.56 -1.57 -1.39
N ASP A 191 1.32 -1.06 -2.60
CA ASP A 191 0.69 -1.80 -3.69
C ASP A 191 1.78 -2.40 -4.57
N GLU A 192 1.95 -3.72 -4.49
CA GLU A 192 2.97 -4.51 -5.21
C GLU A 192 4.39 -3.90 -5.07
N PRO A 193 4.90 -3.67 -3.86
CA PRO A 193 6.09 -2.84 -3.65
C PRO A 193 7.39 -3.45 -4.19
N THR A 194 7.39 -4.70 -4.63
CA THR A 194 8.60 -5.44 -5.03
C THR A 194 8.55 -6.03 -6.43
N THR A 195 7.47 -5.84 -7.18
CA THR A 195 7.23 -6.51 -8.49
C THR A 195 8.31 -6.21 -9.55
N ALA A 196 8.95 -5.04 -9.50
CA ALA A 196 10.01 -4.65 -10.46
C ALA A 196 11.44 -4.86 -9.93
N LEU A 197 11.62 -5.67 -8.85
CA LEU A 197 12.90 -5.83 -8.17
C LEU A 197 13.41 -7.27 -8.29
N ASP A 198 14.74 -7.41 -8.36
CA ASP A 198 15.40 -8.71 -8.17
C ASP A 198 15.28 -9.17 -6.70
N LEU A 199 15.42 -10.48 -6.46
CA LEU A 199 15.25 -11.11 -5.15
C LEU A 199 16.12 -10.47 -4.04
N THR A 200 17.35 -10.07 -4.37
CA THR A 200 18.26 -9.45 -3.39
C THR A 200 17.75 -8.08 -2.96
N VAL A 201 17.32 -7.27 -3.92
CA VAL A 201 16.78 -5.93 -3.65
C VAL A 201 15.39 -6.02 -3.02
N GLN A 202 14.57 -7.00 -3.42
CA GLN A 202 13.29 -7.30 -2.77
C GLN A 202 13.46 -7.53 -1.27
N ALA A 203 14.42 -8.39 -0.86
CA ALA A 203 14.68 -8.66 0.55
C ALA A 203 15.07 -7.38 1.33
N VAL A 204 15.88 -6.50 0.73
CA VAL A 204 16.25 -5.21 1.34
C VAL A 204 15.00 -4.34 1.55
N VAL A 205 14.15 -4.22 0.54
CA VAL A 205 12.93 -3.40 0.60
C VAL A 205 11.95 -3.92 1.64
N LEU A 206 11.69 -5.24 1.66
CA LEU A 206 10.79 -5.86 2.64
C LEU A 206 11.30 -5.66 4.07
N ASN A 207 12.63 -5.76 4.27
CA ASN A 207 13.24 -5.48 5.57
C ASN A 207 13.07 -4.01 5.97
N GLU A 208 13.17 -3.05 5.05
CA GLU A 208 12.90 -1.63 5.35
C GLU A 208 11.42 -1.38 5.69
N ILE A 209 10.47 -2.04 5.01
CA ILE A 209 9.05 -1.99 5.36
C ILE A 209 8.81 -2.56 6.78
N LYS A 210 9.47 -3.67 7.15
CA LYS A 210 9.43 -4.20 8.52
C LYS A 210 9.94 -3.19 9.55
N LYS A 211 11.08 -2.54 9.27
CA LYS A 211 11.63 -1.50 10.15
C LYS A 211 10.70 -0.30 10.32
N LEU A 212 9.93 0.06 9.29
CA LEU A 212 8.92 1.11 9.40
C LEU A 212 7.79 0.69 10.35
N ARG A 213 7.31 -0.57 10.24
CA ARG A 213 6.34 -1.14 11.16
C ARG A 213 6.87 -1.16 12.60
N ASP A 214 8.12 -1.60 12.80
CA ASP A 214 8.74 -1.66 14.12
C ASP A 214 8.96 -0.27 14.73
N ALA A 215 9.05 0.78 13.89
CA ALA A 215 9.05 2.17 14.30
C ALA A 215 7.64 2.74 14.58
N GLY A 216 6.57 1.94 14.47
CA GLY A 216 5.20 2.31 14.81
C GLY A 216 4.30 2.66 13.60
N MET A 217 4.81 2.59 12.37
CA MET A 217 4.00 2.79 11.16
C MET A 217 3.10 1.56 10.93
N SER A 218 1.85 1.78 10.57
CA SER A 218 0.94 0.71 10.15
C SER A 218 1.13 0.45 8.66
N ILE A 219 1.00 -0.80 8.23
CA ILE A 219 1.24 -1.18 6.83
C ILE A 219 0.01 -1.90 6.26
N MET A 220 -0.49 -1.42 5.13
CA MET A 220 -1.39 -2.17 4.25
C MET A 220 -0.56 -2.69 3.09
N LEU A 221 -0.31 -3.99 3.05
CA LEU A 221 0.48 -4.64 2.01
C LEU A 221 -0.45 -5.30 0.99
N ILE A 222 -0.40 -4.86 -0.25
CA ILE A 222 -1.11 -5.49 -1.36
C ILE A 222 -0.09 -6.26 -2.18
N THR A 223 -0.31 -7.55 -2.34
CA THR A 223 0.54 -8.41 -3.17
C THR A 223 -0.19 -9.68 -3.60
N HIS A 224 0.29 -10.30 -4.66
CA HIS A 224 -0.10 -11.64 -5.08
C HIS A 224 0.94 -12.70 -4.64
N ASP A 225 2.07 -12.28 -4.04
CA ASP A 225 3.12 -13.16 -3.55
C ASP A 225 2.81 -13.61 -2.12
N LEU A 226 2.34 -14.85 -2.00
CA LEU A 226 1.97 -15.45 -0.71
C LEU A 226 3.19 -15.73 0.19
N GLY A 227 4.38 -15.91 -0.39
CA GLY A 227 5.63 -16.06 0.38
C GLY A 227 5.97 -14.76 1.14
N ILE A 228 5.76 -13.60 0.52
CA ILE A 228 5.90 -12.30 1.19
C ILE A 228 4.86 -12.16 2.30
N VAL A 229 3.62 -12.54 2.04
CA VAL A 229 2.53 -12.47 3.03
C VAL A 229 2.83 -13.32 4.25
N ALA A 230 3.21 -14.59 4.05
CA ALA A 230 3.57 -15.51 5.15
C ALA A 230 4.73 -14.96 6.01
N GLN A 231 5.68 -14.26 5.38
CA GLN A 231 6.85 -13.70 6.06
C GLN A 231 6.56 -12.40 6.83
N MET A 232 5.58 -11.61 6.38
CA MET A 232 5.44 -10.22 6.83
C MET A 232 4.14 -9.90 7.53
N ALA A 233 3.01 -10.52 7.12
CA ALA A 233 1.70 -10.10 7.56
C ALA A 233 1.35 -10.62 8.95
N ASP A 234 0.63 -9.79 9.70
CA ASP A 234 -0.02 -10.18 10.97
C ASP A 234 -1.46 -10.66 10.70
N TYR A 235 -2.13 -10.02 9.73
CA TYR A 235 -3.52 -10.31 9.36
C TYR A 235 -3.68 -10.25 7.83
N VAL A 236 -4.56 -11.10 7.29
CA VAL A 236 -4.76 -11.26 5.85
C VAL A 236 -6.24 -11.12 5.49
N TYR A 237 -6.52 -10.36 4.44
CA TYR A 237 -7.79 -10.33 3.73
C TYR A 237 -7.58 -10.92 2.34
N VAL A 238 -8.34 -11.97 2.00
CA VAL A 238 -8.33 -12.61 0.68
C VAL A 238 -9.43 -11.99 -0.17
N MET A 239 -9.03 -11.42 -1.30
CA MET A 239 -9.93 -10.71 -2.20
C MET A 239 -10.10 -11.44 -3.52
N ASN A 240 -11.36 -11.68 -3.94
CA ASN A 240 -11.73 -12.27 -5.22
C ASN A 240 -12.95 -11.56 -5.79
N ASP A 241 -12.94 -11.28 -7.10
CA ASP A 241 -14.05 -10.67 -7.84
C ASP A 241 -14.67 -9.45 -7.13
N GLY A 242 -13.82 -8.56 -6.66
CA GLY A 242 -14.23 -7.33 -5.99
C GLY A 242 -14.74 -7.49 -4.55
N LYS A 243 -14.63 -8.66 -3.93
CA LYS A 243 -15.12 -8.96 -2.60
C LYS A 243 -14.03 -9.55 -1.71
N ILE A 244 -14.13 -9.34 -0.40
CA ILE A 244 -13.36 -10.11 0.57
C ILE A 244 -14.10 -11.42 0.81
N VAL A 245 -13.44 -12.53 0.48
CA VAL A 245 -14.01 -13.89 0.57
C VAL A 245 -13.59 -14.61 1.83
N GLU A 246 -12.43 -14.25 2.39
CA GLU A 246 -11.91 -14.80 3.65
C GLU A 246 -11.01 -13.79 4.34
N SER A 247 -10.91 -13.86 5.66
CA SER A 247 -9.98 -13.06 6.44
C SER A 247 -9.63 -13.74 7.76
N GLY A 248 -8.40 -13.53 8.23
CA GLY A 248 -7.91 -14.13 9.47
C GLY A 248 -6.49 -13.68 9.78
N ASN A 249 -5.94 -14.14 10.91
CA ASN A 249 -4.51 -14.01 11.12
C ASN A 249 -3.76 -14.87 10.06
N VAL A 250 -2.49 -14.56 9.85
CA VAL A 250 -1.71 -15.20 8.78
C VAL A 250 -1.69 -16.73 8.92
N PHE A 251 -1.56 -17.26 10.13
CA PHE A 251 -1.51 -18.72 10.38
C PHE A 251 -2.85 -19.39 10.07
N ASP A 252 -3.99 -18.78 10.43
CA ASP A 252 -5.31 -19.34 10.15
C ASP A 252 -5.54 -19.43 8.64
N ILE A 253 -5.14 -18.40 7.87
CA ILE A 253 -5.32 -18.38 6.42
C ILE A 253 -4.41 -19.41 5.72
N PHE A 254 -3.17 -19.60 6.18
CA PHE A 254 -2.21 -20.51 5.55
C PHE A 254 -2.41 -21.97 5.96
N ASP A 255 -2.65 -22.22 7.26
CA ASP A 255 -2.72 -23.58 7.80
C ASP A 255 -4.14 -24.17 7.72
N HIS A 256 -5.18 -23.30 7.78
CA HIS A 256 -6.59 -23.71 7.89
C HIS A 256 -7.53 -22.92 6.98
N PRO A 257 -7.25 -22.76 5.67
CA PRO A 257 -8.10 -22.00 4.75
C PRO A 257 -9.50 -22.63 4.67
N GLN A 258 -10.55 -21.80 4.78
CA GLN A 258 -11.92 -22.26 4.76
C GLN A 258 -12.54 -22.11 3.36
N HIS A 259 -12.29 -20.96 2.69
CA HIS A 259 -12.88 -20.65 1.42
C HIS A 259 -12.17 -21.39 0.26
N GLU A 260 -12.91 -21.95 -0.67
CA GLU A 260 -12.36 -22.72 -1.79
C GLU A 260 -11.37 -21.91 -2.65
N TYR A 261 -11.64 -20.63 -2.85
CA TYR A 261 -10.72 -19.75 -3.57
C TYR A 261 -9.39 -19.61 -2.83
N THR A 262 -9.40 -19.50 -1.49
CA THR A 262 -8.19 -19.41 -0.67
C THR A 262 -7.35 -20.67 -0.80
N LYS A 263 -7.99 -21.86 -0.73
CA LYS A 263 -7.32 -23.15 -0.93
C LYS A 263 -6.68 -23.24 -2.32
N THR A 264 -7.41 -22.83 -3.35
CA THR A 264 -6.88 -22.80 -4.73
C THR A 264 -5.71 -21.84 -4.87
N LEU A 265 -5.80 -20.65 -4.23
CA LEU A 265 -4.74 -19.64 -4.28
C LEU A 265 -3.46 -20.14 -3.61
N LEU A 266 -3.56 -20.83 -2.46
CA LEU A 266 -2.45 -21.42 -1.73
C LEU A 266 -1.85 -22.62 -2.47
N GLY A 267 -2.68 -23.55 -2.98
CA GLY A 267 -2.21 -24.71 -3.74
C GLY A 267 -1.46 -24.33 -5.02
N ALA A 268 -1.93 -23.31 -5.74
CA ALA A 268 -1.21 -22.79 -6.91
C ALA A 268 0.13 -22.12 -6.56
N ALA A 269 0.35 -21.70 -5.32
CA ALA A 269 1.62 -21.16 -4.84
C ALA A 269 2.62 -22.28 -4.49
N GLU A 270 2.15 -23.39 -3.92
CA GLU A 270 2.95 -24.56 -3.61
C GLU A 270 3.51 -25.21 -4.88
N GLU A 271 2.66 -25.43 -5.89
CA GLU A 271 3.10 -25.98 -7.19
C GLU A 271 4.17 -25.11 -7.88
N LYS A 272 4.11 -23.78 -7.75
CA LYS A 272 5.16 -22.91 -8.30
C LYS A 272 6.49 -23.02 -7.56
N GLN A 273 6.49 -23.30 -6.27
CA GLN A 273 7.73 -23.48 -5.49
C GLN A 273 8.42 -24.81 -5.81
N GLU A 274 7.65 -25.89 -6.03
CA GLU A 274 8.22 -27.19 -6.40
C GLU A 274 8.87 -27.21 -7.79
N VAL A 275 8.43 -26.37 -8.72
CA VAL A 275 9.00 -26.28 -10.08
C VAL A 275 10.30 -25.46 -10.12
N MET A 276 10.64 -24.70 -9.07
CA MET A 276 11.84 -23.85 -8.99
C MET A 276 13.00 -24.50 -8.22
N ILE A 277 12.85 -25.74 -7.73
CA ILE A 277 13.89 -26.57 -7.12
C ILE A 277 14.40 -27.60 -8.14
#